data_5a26e9dfaa8415a764dd502274b26536
#
_entry.id   5a26e9dfaa8415a764dd502274b26536
#
_cell.length_a   1.000
_cell.length_b   1.000
_cell.length_c   1.000
_cell.angle_alpha   90.00
_cell.angle_beta   90.00
_cell.angle_gamma   90.00
#
_symmetry.space_group_name_H-M   'P 1'
#
loop_
_entity.id
_entity.type
_entity.pdbx_description
1 polymer ?
#
loop_
_entity_poly.entity_id
_entity_poly.type
_entity_poly.pdbx_seq_one_letter_code
_entity_poly.pdbx_strand_id
1 'polypeptide(L)'
;MADFVGAVDQGTTSTRFMIFDHAGNEVAKHQLEHSQILPRSGWVEHDPVEIWERTNSVIQNALRHGNLSASDLAAIGVTNQRETTVVWDPRTGRPYYNAIVWQDTRTDSIAAALERSGQGDVIRRKAGLPPATYFSGGKIQWILENVDGVREAAEQGHALFGNTDCWVLWNLTGGPDGGIHATDVTNASRTMLMNLETLDWDEELMGFFGVPRAMLPTINPSSHAEAFGRTRTSRPLREAIPITGVLGDQQAATVGQVCYAPGEAKNTYGTGNFLVLNTGTELVRSQHGLLTTVAYQFGDEPAVYALEGSIAVTGSAIQWLRDQLKIIKDAAESERLARTVEDSGGIYFVPAFSGLFAPYWRSDARGAIVGLARYHDNGHLARAALEAICYQSRDVVEAMEQDSGVHLDVLKVDGGVTANDLCMQIQADVLGVPVSRPVVAETTALGAAYAAGLATGFWRSTDELRTHWQESKRWEPQWSEEQRAEGYEGWKKAVERTLDWAKVE
;
A
#
# COMPACT_ATOMS: atom_id res chain seq x y z
N MET A 1 -10.90 16.50 -28.29
CA MET A 1 -9.78 16.15 -27.38
C MET A 1 -10.31 15.06 -26.44
N ALA A 2 -9.48 14.16 -25.99
CA ALA A 2 -9.92 13.16 -25.01
C ALA A 2 -10.23 13.86 -23.68
N ASP A 3 -11.39 13.55 -23.10
CA ASP A 3 -11.96 14.30 -21.97
C ASP A 3 -11.81 13.56 -20.63
N PHE A 4 -11.16 12.38 -20.63
CA PHE A 4 -11.06 11.51 -19.46
C PHE A 4 -9.68 10.88 -19.31
N VAL A 5 -9.36 10.45 -18.10
CA VAL A 5 -8.18 9.63 -17.79
C VAL A 5 -8.67 8.32 -17.13
N GLY A 6 -8.14 7.19 -17.59
CA GLY A 6 -8.41 5.88 -17.02
C GLY A 6 -7.36 5.48 -16.00
N ALA A 7 -7.74 4.67 -15.00
CA ALA A 7 -6.82 4.06 -14.06
C ALA A 7 -7.14 2.58 -13.83
N VAL A 8 -6.14 1.72 -14.01
CA VAL A 8 -6.17 0.32 -13.54
C VAL A 8 -5.69 0.31 -12.09
N ASP A 9 -6.49 -0.24 -11.20
CA ASP A 9 -6.11 -0.51 -9.81
C ASP A 9 -6.15 -2.02 -9.57
N GLN A 10 -4.99 -2.64 -9.56
CA GLN A 10 -4.81 -4.06 -9.31
C GLN A 10 -4.53 -4.29 -7.82
N GLY A 11 -5.59 -4.45 -7.03
CA GLY A 11 -5.50 -4.64 -5.57
C GLY A 11 -5.29 -6.09 -5.14
N THR A 12 -5.21 -6.33 -3.83
CA THR A 12 -4.97 -7.66 -3.24
C THR A 12 -6.12 -8.63 -3.46
N THR A 13 -7.37 -8.16 -3.45
CA THR A 13 -8.56 -9.03 -3.56
C THR A 13 -9.33 -8.85 -4.85
N SER A 14 -9.06 -7.79 -5.58
CA SER A 14 -9.82 -7.41 -6.77
C SER A 14 -9.00 -6.52 -7.69
N THR A 15 -9.39 -6.53 -8.96
CA THR A 15 -8.93 -5.56 -9.95
C THR A 15 -10.08 -4.64 -10.33
N ARG A 16 -9.82 -3.34 -10.48
CA ARG A 16 -10.80 -2.36 -10.93
C ARG A 16 -10.23 -1.48 -12.04
N PHE A 17 -11.11 -0.92 -12.85
CA PHE A 17 -10.80 0.16 -13.78
C PHE A 17 -11.75 1.30 -13.51
N MET A 18 -11.20 2.49 -13.37
CA MET A 18 -11.94 3.71 -13.09
C MET A 18 -11.63 4.76 -14.11
N ILE A 19 -12.59 5.60 -14.41
CA ILE A 19 -12.49 6.69 -15.40
C ILE A 19 -12.84 7.98 -14.68
N PHE A 20 -11.97 8.97 -14.82
CA PHE A 20 -12.09 10.28 -14.17
C PHE A 20 -12.20 11.39 -15.19
N ASP A 21 -13.05 12.39 -14.91
CA ASP A 21 -13.12 13.64 -15.64
C ASP A 21 -12.02 14.63 -15.23
N HIS A 22 -11.97 15.81 -15.87
CA HIS A 22 -10.97 16.84 -15.58
C HIS A 22 -11.10 17.43 -14.16
N ALA A 23 -12.26 17.35 -13.53
CA ALA A 23 -12.46 17.78 -12.15
C ALA A 23 -12.04 16.70 -11.12
N GLY A 24 -11.60 15.52 -11.58
CA GLY A 24 -11.24 14.40 -10.73
C GLY A 24 -12.43 13.58 -10.23
N ASN A 25 -13.64 13.77 -10.79
CA ASN A 25 -14.80 12.99 -10.41
C ASN A 25 -14.79 11.62 -11.10
N GLU A 26 -15.25 10.60 -10.39
CA GLU A 26 -15.51 9.27 -10.96
C GLU A 26 -16.68 9.34 -11.95
N VAL A 27 -16.42 8.99 -13.21
CA VAL A 27 -17.43 8.94 -14.28
C VAL A 27 -17.95 7.53 -14.49
N ALA A 28 -17.06 6.54 -14.42
CA ALA A 28 -17.40 5.14 -14.57
C ALA A 28 -16.38 4.26 -13.83
N LYS A 29 -16.87 3.12 -13.35
CA LYS A 29 -16.00 2.07 -12.80
C LYS A 29 -16.55 0.69 -13.05
N HIS A 30 -15.66 -0.29 -13.03
CA HIS A 30 -15.98 -1.69 -12.89
C HIS A 30 -14.91 -2.40 -12.07
N GLN A 31 -15.34 -3.34 -11.22
CA GLN A 31 -14.47 -4.11 -10.32
C GLN A 31 -14.82 -5.58 -10.40
N LEU A 32 -13.81 -6.45 -10.37
CA LEU A 32 -13.96 -7.89 -10.28
C LEU A 32 -12.97 -8.45 -9.25
N GLU A 33 -13.47 -9.32 -8.41
CA GLU A 33 -12.62 -10.10 -7.50
C GLU A 33 -11.82 -11.15 -8.25
N HIS A 34 -10.70 -11.57 -7.68
CA HIS A 34 -9.92 -12.70 -8.14
C HIS A 34 -9.65 -13.69 -7.00
N SER A 35 -9.32 -14.92 -7.38
CA SER A 35 -9.15 -16.04 -6.46
C SER A 35 -7.97 -15.83 -5.52
N GLN A 36 -8.17 -16.15 -4.24
CA GLN A 36 -7.11 -16.23 -3.25
C GLN A 36 -6.70 -17.70 -3.12
N ILE A 37 -5.45 -18.02 -3.48
CA ILE A 37 -4.91 -19.38 -3.44
C ILE A 37 -4.11 -19.52 -2.15
N LEU A 38 -4.50 -20.44 -1.28
CA LEU A 38 -3.91 -20.66 0.05
C LEU A 38 -3.38 -22.11 0.14
N PRO A 39 -2.21 -22.42 -0.44
CA PRO A 39 -1.73 -23.81 -0.54
C PRO A 39 -1.36 -24.42 0.81
N ARG A 40 -0.88 -23.60 1.74
CA ARG A 40 -0.44 -23.98 3.08
C ARG A 40 -0.66 -22.83 4.07
N SER A 41 -0.53 -23.11 5.37
CA SER A 41 -0.52 -22.06 6.39
C SER A 41 0.59 -21.03 6.09
N GLY A 42 0.24 -19.75 6.06
CA GLY A 42 1.13 -18.64 5.77
C GLY A 42 1.49 -18.44 4.28
N TRP A 43 1.03 -19.30 3.38
CA TRP A 43 1.25 -19.15 1.95
C TRP A 43 0.04 -18.51 1.29
N VAL A 44 0.29 -17.47 0.50
CA VAL A 44 -0.74 -16.72 -0.23
C VAL A 44 -0.29 -16.49 -1.66
N GLU A 45 -1.09 -16.94 -2.63
CA GLU A 45 -0.78 -16.86 -4.04
C GLU A 45 -1.97 -16.32 -4.84
N HIS A 46 -1.67 -15.69 -5.96
CA HIS A 46 -2.66 -15.34 -6.98
C HIS A 46 -2.28 -15.96 -8.33
N ASP A 47 -3.26 -16.21 -9.18
CA ASP A 47 -3.03 -16.59 -10.57
C ASP A 47 -2.78 -15.32 -11.42
N PRO A 48 -1.57 -15.11 -11.97
CA PRO A 48 -1.30 -13.95 -12.81
C PRO A 48 -2.14 -13.90 -14.08
N VAL A 49 -2.56 -15.06 -14.60
CA VAL A 49 -3.42 -15.15 -15.79
C VAL A 49 -4.82 -14.62 -15.44
N GLU A 50 -5.37 -15.03 -14.29
CA GLU A 50 -6.65 -14.48 -13.80
C GLU A 50 -6.56 -12.97 -13.59
N ILE A 51 -5.48 -12.45 -13.00
CA ILE A 51 -5.26 -11.00 -12.83
C ILE A 51 -5.37 -10.29 -14.19
N TRP A 52 -4.71 -10.81 -15.22
CA TRP A 52 -4.78 -10.24 -16.56
C TRP A 52 -6.19 -10.34 -17.17
N GLU A 53 -6.88 -11.46 -17.03
CA GLU A 53 -8.26 -11.63 -17.50
C GLU A 53 -9.23 -10.66 -16.80
N ARG A 54 -9.08 -10.46 -15.48
CA ARG A 54 -9.86 -9.47 -14.73
C ARG A 54 -9.57 -8.06 -15.22
N THR A 55 -8.28 -7.72 -15.43
CA THR A 55 -7.88 -6.41 -15.98
C THR A 55 -8.54 -6.14 -17.33
N ASN A 56 -8.49 -7.10 -18.25
CA ASN A 56 -9.19 -7.00 -19.53
C ASN A 56 -10.68 -6.73 -19.37
N SER A 57 -11.32 -7.49 -18.49
CA SER A 57 -12.76 -7.43 -18.28
C SER A 57 -13.21 -6.12 -17.63
N VAL A 58 -12.49 -5.64 -16.62
CA VAL A 58 -12.87 -4.39 -15.93
C VAL A 58 -12.71 -3.17 -16.83
N ILE A 59 -11.67 -3.11 -17.69
CA ILE A 59 -11.48 -2.04 -18.66
C ILE A 59 -12.68 -2.00 -19.63
N GLN A 60 -13.02 -3.11 -20.25
CA GLN A 60 -14.13 -3.18 -21.21
C GLN A 60 -15.47 -2.84 -20.57
N ASN A 61 -15.73 -3.31 -19.37
CA ASN A 61 -17.00 -3.09 -18.68
C ASN A 61 -17.11 -1.64 -18.17
N ALA A 62 -16.05 -1.04 -17.63
CA ALA A 62 -16.08 0.34 -17.20
C ALA A 62 -16.37 1.31 -18.37
N LEU A 63 -15.70 1.13 -19.52
CA LEU A 63 -16.00 1.90 -20.74
C LEU A 63 -17.46 1.74 -21.16
N ARG A 64 -17.98 0.50 -21.16
CA ARG A 64 -19.39 0.24 -21.49
C ARG A 64 -20.36 0.91 -20.52
N HIS A 65 -20.09 0.83 -19.21
CA HIS A 65 -20.94 1.44 -18.18
C HIS A 65 -20.95 2.97 -18.28
N GLY A 66 -19.80 3.58 -18.64
CA GLY A 66 -19.69 5.01 -18.89
C GLY A 66 -20.23 5.46 -20.24
N ASN A 67 -20.62 4.51 -21.11
CA ASN A 67 -20.95 4.77 -22.52
C ASN A 67 -19.81 5.53 -23.24
N LEU A 68 -18.55 5.11 -22.96
CA LEU A 68 -17.31 5.70 -23.47
C LEU A 68 -16.61 4.73 -24.42
N SER A 69 -15.78 5.28 -25.30
CA SER A 69 -14.82 4.57 -26.12
C SER A 69 -13.40 4.78 -25.60
N ALA A 70 -12.44 3.97 -26.05
CA ALA A 70 -11.05 4.14 -25.66
C ALA A 70 -10.48 5.50 -26.16
N SER A 71 -10.96 6.02 -27.30
CA SER A 71 -10.55 7.33 -27.85
C SER A 71 -10.94 8.52 -26.95
N ASP A 72 -11.84 8.32 -26.00
CA ASP A 72 -12.21 9.35 -25.02
C ASP A 72 -11.17 9.47 -23.88
N LEU A 73 -10.22 8.50 -23.79
CA LEU A 73 -9.16 8.48 -22.79
C LEU A 73 -7.90 9.20 -23.30
N ALA A 74 -7.46 10.22 -22.59
CA ALA A 74 -6.20 10.94 -22.84
C ALA A 74 -4.98 10.09 -22.45
N ALA A 75 -5.11 9.34 -21.37
CA ALA A 75 -4.06 8.49 -20.80
C ALA A 75 -4.63 7.38 -19.90
N ILE A 76 -3.77 6.44 -19.56
CA ILE A 76 -4.04 5.42 -18.54
C ILE A 76 -2.95 5.45 -17.48
N GLY A 77 -3.36 5.44 -16.19
CA GLY A 77 -2.53 5.14 -15.04
C GLY A 77 -2.67 3.69 -14.61
N VAL A 78 -1.62 3.15 -14.01
CA VAL A 78 -1.62 1.81 -13.41
C VAL A 78 -1.18 1.93 -11.96
N THR A 79 -1.95 1.37 -11.06
CA THR A 79 -1.57 1.19 -9.66
C THR A 79 -1.81 -0.25 -9.24
N ASN A 80 -1.10 -0.71 -8.23
CA ASN A 80 -1.06 -2.12 -7.90
C ASN A 80 -0.80 -2.38 -6.42
N GLN A 81 -1.25 -3.54 -5.94
CA GLN A 81 -0.70 -4.13 -4.72
C GLN A 81 0.80 -4.29 -4.87
N ARG A 82 1.56 -3.71 -3.96
CA ARG A 82 3.03 -3.72 -4.03
C ARG A 82 3.58 -5.09 -3.66
N GLU A 83 4.86 -5.31 -3.92
CA GLU A 83 5.69 -6.45 -3.50
C GLU A 83 5.23 -7.83 -4.01
N THR A 84 4.01 -7.99 -4.47
CA THR A 84 3.50 -9.24 -5.05
C THR A 84 4.29 -9.60 -6.30
N THR A 85 4.94 -10.75 -6.27
CA THR A 85 6.01 -11.14 -7.19
C THR A 85 5.50 -12.07 -8.28
N VAL A 86 5.70 -11.68 -9.54
CA VAL A 86 5.41 -12.50 -10.73
C VAL A 86 6.69 -12.78 -11.49
N VAL A 87 6.90 -14.03 -11.94
CA VAL A 87 7.98 -14.40 -12.85
C VAL A 87 7.41 -15.14 -14.05
N TRP A 88 7.73 -14.68 -15.28
CA TRP A 88 7.14 -15.22 -16.49
C TRP A 88 8.13 -15.33 -17.66
N ASP A 89 7.81 -16.19 -18.62
CA ASP A 89 8.56 -16.33 -19.89
C ASP A 89 8.07 -15.26 -20.89
N PRO A 90 8.93 -14.29 -21.29
CA PRO A 90 8.54 -13.22 -22.23
C PRO A 90 8.19 -13.73 -23.64
N ARG A 91 8.64 -14.93 -24.02
CA ARG A 91 8.40 -15.50 -25.35
C ARG A 91 7.00 -16.09 -25.47
N THR A 92 6.45 -16.57 -24.36
CA THR A 92 5.17 -17.30 -24.34
C THR A 92 4.10 -16.57 -23.53
N GLY A 93 4.49 -15.63 -22.66
CA GLY A 93 3.61 -14.97 -21.72
C GLY A 93 3.13 -15.88 -20.57
N ARG A 94 3.75 -17.04 -20.39
CA ARG A 94 3.35 -17.98 -19.33
C ARG A 94 4.11 -17.69 -18.04
N PRO A 95 3.41 -17.50 -16.92
CA PRO A 95 4.04 -17.46 -15.59
C PRO A 95 4.71 -18.80 -15.30
N TYR A 96 5.91 -18.75 -14.71
CA TYR A 96 6.60 -19.96 -14.23
C TYR A 96 5.99 -20.51 -12.95
N TYR A 97 5.38 -19.62 -12.17
CA TYR A 97 4.72 -19.94 -10.90
C TYR A 97 3.58 -18.95 -10.66
N ASN A 98 2.67 -19.26 -9.71
CA ASN A 98 1.70 -18.29 -9.23
C ASN A 98 2.39 -17.05 -8.67
N ALA A 99 1.72 -15.90 -8.69
CA ALA A 99 2.22 -14.70 -8.03
C ALA A 99 2.28 -14.93 -6.52
N ILE A 100 3.46 -14.75 -5.91
CA ILE A 100 3.63 -14.83 -4.46
C ILE A 100 3.23 -13.48 -3.87
N VAL A 101 2.16 -13.46 -3.08
CA VAL A 101 1.53 -12.24 -2.56
C VAL A 101 2.37 -11.61 -1.44
N TRP A 102 2.26 -10.31 -1.26
CA TRP A 102 2.96 -9.56 -0.21
C TRP A 102 2.71 -10.09 1.22
N GLN A 103 1.57 -10.73 1.46
CA GLN A 103 1.18 -11.35 2.74
C GLN A 103 1.84 -12.71 3.00
N ASP A 104 2.47 -13.30 2.00
CA ASP A 104 3.06 -14.63 2.06
C ASP A 104 4.29 -14.68 2.98
N THR A 105 4.38 -15.69 3.82
CA THR A 105 5.45 -15.83 4.82
C THR A 105 6.48 -16.92 4.52
N ARG A 106 6.40 -17.57 3.33
CA ARG A 106 7.30 -18.70 2.97
C ARG A 106 8.80 -18.35 2.94
N THR A 107 9.13 -17.05 2.83
CA THR A 107 10.52 -16.55 2.75
C THR A 107 11.10 -16.16 4.11
N ASP A 108 10.46 -16.55 5.21
CA ASP A 108 10.89 -16.19 6.57
C ASP A 108 12.33 -16.65 6.86
N SER A 109 12.69 -17.87 6.46
CA SER A 109 14.06 -18.40 6.61
C SER A 109 15.10 -17.58 5.83
N ILE A 110 14.75 -17.03 4.66
CA ILE A 110 15.61 -16.13 3.85
C ILE A 110 15.82 -14.83 4.61
N ALA A 111 14.75 -14.18 5.07
CA ALA A 111 14.82 -12.95 5.83
C ALA A 111 15.67 -13.12 7.11
N ALA A 112 15.44 -14.19 7.86
CA ALA A 112 16.21 -14.50 9.05
C ALA A 112 17.70 -14.78 8.76
N ALA A 113 18.03 -15.40 7.63
CA ALA A 113 19.42 -15.63 7.22
C ALA A 113 20.14 -14.33 6.90
N LEU A 114 19.49 -13.38 6.21
CA LEU A 114 20.03 -12.05 5.90
C LEU A 114 20.32 -11.24 7.19
N GLU A 115 19.42 -11.32 8.16
CA GLU A 115 19.66 -10.69 9.48
C GLU A 115 20.88 -11.31 10.19
N ARG A 116 20.93 -12.62 10.33
CA ARG A 116 22.03 -13.31 10.99
C ARG A 116 23.40 -13.10 10.34
N SER A 117 23.45 -12.90 9.03
CA SER A 117 24.69 -12.66 8.28
C SER A 117 25.18 -11.21 8.34
N GLY A 118 24.40 -10.27 8.93
CA GLY A 118 24.69 -8.85 8.95
C GLY A 118 24.36 -8.12 7.64
N GLN A 119 23.81 -8.81 6.63
CA GLN A 119 23.39 -8.20 5.38
C GLN A 119 22.14 -7.32 5.56
N GLY A 120 21.37 -7.56 6.63
CA GLY A 120 20.21 -6.75 6.99
C GLY A 120 20.51 -5.26 7.14
N ASP A 121 21.66 -4.90 7.72
CA ASP A 121 22.06 -3.50 7.90
C ASP A 121 22.38 -2.83 6.55
N VAL A 122 22.95 -3.57 5.61
CA VAL A 122 23.20 -3.06 4.25
C VAL A 122 21.88 -2.83 3.51
N ILE A 123 20.93 -3.77 3.63
CA ILE A 123 19.60 -3.65 3.02
C ILE A 123 18.89 -2.42 3.60
N ARG A 124 18.84 -2.25 4.92
CA ARG A 124 18.24 -1.05 5.55
C ARG A 124 18.87 0.24 5.05
N ARG A 125 20.21 0.28 4.98
CA ARG A 125 20.92 1.48 4.54
C ARG A 125 20.66 1.82 3.08
N LYS A 126 20.69 0.84 2.17
CA LYS A 126 20.56 1.06 0.73
C LYS A 126 19.10 1.10 0.26
N ALA A 127 18.29 0.15 0.68
CA ALA A 127 16.90 0.01 0.24
C ALA A 127 15.87 0.65 1.18
N GLY A 128 16.27 1.08 2.40
CA GLY A 128 15.34 1.66 3.37
C GLY A 128 14.38 0.67 4.02
N LEU A 129 14.59 -0.62 3.84
CA LEU A 129 13.71 -1.70 4.24
C LEU A 129 14.43 -2.70 5.14
N PRO A 130 13.78 -3.27 6.17
CA PRO A 130 14.32 -4.42 6.89
C PRO A 130 14.18 -5.69 6.03
N PRO A 131 15.04 -6.71 6.21
CA PRO A 131 14.78 -8.03 5.67
C PRO A 131 13.47 -8.58 6.24
N ALA A 132 12.48 -8.78 5.38
CA ALA A 132 11.18 -9.32 5.77
C ALA A 132 10.52 -10.07 4.61
N THR A 133 9.61 -10.97 4.94
CA THR A 133 8.80 -11.73 3.99
C THR A 133 7.91 -10.84 3.12
N TYR A 134 7.64 -9.64 3.58
CA TYR A 134 6.81 -8.63 2.95
C TYR A 134 7.32 -8.25 1.54
N PHE A 135 8.64 -8.06 1.38
CA PHE A 135 9.24 -7.48 0.18
C PHE A 135 9.59 -8.52 -0.90
N SER A 136 9.80 -8.06 -2.13
CA SER A 136 9.89 -8.94 -3.31
C SER A 136 11.18 -9.79 -3.37
N GLY A 137 12.32 -9.27 -2.92
CA GLY A 137 13.64 -9.92 -3.10
C GLY A 137 13.67 -11.38 -2.65
N GLY A 138 13.18 -11.66 -1.42
CA GLY A 138 13.08 -13.03 -0.90
C GLY A 138 12.16 -13.93 -1.72
N LYS A 139 11.06 -13.40 -2.27
CA LYS A 139 10.11 -14.14 -3.10
C LYS A 139 10.73 -14.52 -4.46
N ILE A 140 11.52 -13.60 -5.05
CA ILE A 140 12.26 -13.88 -6.28
C ILE A 140 13.28 -14.98 -6.02
N GLN A 141 14.09 -14.87 -4.96
CA GLN A 141 15.06 -15.89 -4.57
C GLN A 141 14.37 -17.25 -4.40
N TRP A 142 13.25 -17.28 -3.68
CA TRP A 142 12.51 -18.52 -3.47
C TRP A 142 12.06 -19.17 -4.79
N ILE A 143 11.54 -18.39 -5.75
CA ILE A 143 11.14 -18.90 -7.07
C ILE A 143 12.35 -19.45 -7.82
N LEU A 144 13.47 -18.74 -7.82
CA LEU A 144 14.71 -19.17 -8.50
C LEU A 144 15.28 -20.47 -7.91
N GLU A 145 15.04 -20.75 -6.63
CA GLU A 145 15.54 -21.92 -5.93
C GLU A 145 14.58 -23.13 -5.95
N ASN A 146 13.27 -22.90 -6.05
CA ASN A 146 12.26 -23.93 -5.84
C ASN A 146 11.40 -24.25 -7.07
N VAL A 147 11.53 -23.49 -8.16
CA VAL A 147 10.81 -23.75 -9.41
C VAL A 147 11.78 -24.22 -10.49
N ASP A 148 11.59 -25.44 -10.96
CA ASP A 148 12.49 -26.09 -11.90
C ASP A 148 12.72 -25.27 -13.17
N GLY A 149 14.00 -25.09 -13.56
CA GLY A 149 14.41 -24.45 -14.79
C GLY A 149 14.32 -22.91 -14.81
N VAL A 150 13.78 -22.27 -13.75
CA VAL A 150 13.60 -20.81 -13.73
C VAL A 150 14.94 -20.09 -13.58
N ARG A 151 15.87 -20.62 -12.78
CA ARG A 151 17.20 -20.03 -12.62
C ARG A 151 17.96 -19.97 -13.94
N GLU A 152 18.03 -21.06 -14.64
CA GLU A 152 18.67 -21.14 -15.97
C GLU A 152 17.98 -20.22 -16.97
N ALA A 153 16.65 -20.16 -16.95
CA ALA A 153 15.90 -19.25 -17.80
C ALA A 153 16.19 -17.78 -17.47
N ALA A 154 16.31 -17.43 -16.18
CA ALA A 154 16.65 -16.08 -15.72
C ALA A 154 18.05 -15.64 -16.15
N GLU A 155 19.04 -16.54 -16.03
CA GLU A 155 20.42 -16.30 -16.47
C GLU A 155 20.53 -16.12 -18.00
N GLN A 156 19.64 -16.76 -18.76
CA GLN A 156 19.55 -16.64 -20.21
C GLN A 156 18.66 -15.45 -20.68
N GLY A 157 18.06 -14.69 -19.77
CA GLY A 157 17.12 -13.61 -20.10
C GLY A 157 15.75 -14.11 -20.59
N HIS A 158 15.39 -15.34 -20.29
CA HIS A 158 14.12 -15.98 -20.64
C HIS A 158 13.12 -16.02 -19.48
N ALA A 159 13.44 -15.44 -18.35
CA ALA A 159 12.52 -15.21 -17.24
C ALA A 159 12.55 -13.73 -16.83
N LEU A 160 11.41 -13.06 -16.89
CA LEU A 160 11.25 -11.70 -16.44
C LEU A 160 10.59 -11.70 -15.06
N PHE A 161 11.02 -10.78 -14.22
CA PHE A 161 10.39 -10.45 -12.94
C PHE A 161 9.63 -9.14 -13.06
N GLY A 162 8.54 -9.04 -12.33
CA GLY A 162 7.86 -7.79 -12.02
C GLY A 162 6.94 -7.94 -10.81
N ASN A 163 6.60 -6.84 -10.18
CA ASN A 163 5.40 -6.82 -9.37
C ASN A 163 4.18 -6.79 -10.31
N THR A 164 2.98 -6.73 -9.76
CA THR A 164 1.78 -6.82 -10.60
C THR A 164 1.59 -5.63 -11.54
N ASP A 165 2.22 -4.47 -11.27
CA ASP A 165 2.33 -3.34 -12.22
C ASP A 165 3.01 -3.74 -13.53
N CYS A 166 4.20 -4.37 -13.44
CA CYS A 166 4.93 -4.85 -14.60
C CYS A 166 4.13 -5.87 -15.40
N TRP A 167 3.49 -6.81 -14.72
CA TRP A 167 2.68 -7.83 -15.36
C TRP A 167 1.51 -7.23 -16.14
N VAL A 168 0.79 -6.28 -15.52
CA VAL A 168 -0.33 -5.56 -16.16
C VAL A 168 0.18 -4.71 -17.33
N LEU A 169 1.24 -3.91 -17.11
CA LEU A 169 1.85 -3.06 -18.12
C LEU A 169 2.32 -3.86 -19.33
N TRP A 170 3.09 -4.94 -19.08
CA TRP A 170 3.63 -5.81 -20.14
C TRP A 170 2.50 -6.38 -21.01
N ASN A 171 1.43 -6.86 -20.40
CA ASN A 171 0.27 -7.38 -21.12
C ASN A 171 -0.51 -6.30 -21.88
N LEU A 172 -0.71 -5.12 -21.28
CA LEU A 172 -1.40 -3.99 -21.92
C LEU A 172 -0.67 -3.50 -23.17
N THR A 173 0.67 -3.54 -23.15
CA THR A 173 1.49 -2.98 -24.22
C THR A 173 1.83 -3.98 -25.34
N GLY A 174 1.59 -5.29 -25.13
CA GLY A 174 1.83 -6.27 -26.22
C GLY A 174 1.99 -7.70 -25.73
N GLY A 175 2.40 -7.90 -24.49
CA GLY A 175 2.73 -9.24 -24.01
C GLY A 175 3.91 -9.85 -24.81
N PRO A 176 3.81 -11.11 -25.28
CA PRO A 176 4.85 -11.75 -26.09
C PRO A 176 5.18 -11.02 -27.39
N ASP A 177 4.27 -10.17 -27.88
CA ASP A 177 4.40 -9.42 -29.12
C ASP A 177 4.99 -8.00 -28.89
N GLY A 178 5.98 -7.89 -28.02
CA GLY A 178 6.72 -6.65 -27.79
C GLY A 178 6.22 -5.83 -26.59
N GLY A 179 5.68 -6.49 -25.58
CA GLY A 179 5.29 -5.88 -24.32
C GLY A 179 6.45 -5.20 -23.60
N ILE A 180 6.18 -4.03 -23.01
CA ILE A 180 7.19 -3.23 -22.31
C ILE A 180 7.41 -3.79 -20.91
N HIS A 181 8.66 -4.11 -20.61
CA HIS A 181 9.11 -4.59 -19.29
C HIS A 181 9.68 -3.42 -18.49
N ALA A 182 8.82 -2.73 -17.77
CA ALA A 182 9.17 -1.55 -16.99
C ALA A 182 8.36 -1.50 -15.69
N THR A 183 8.91 -0.82 -14.71
CA THR A 183 8.30 -0.47 -13.42
C THR A 183 8.60 0.99 -13.10
N ASP A 184 8.04 1.49 -12.02
CA ASP A 184 8.36 2.82 -11.50
C ASP A 184 9.23 2.76 -10.24
N VAL A 185 9.78 3.91 -9.87
CA VAL A 185 10.62 4.06 -8.66
C VAL A 185 9.88 3.67 -7.37
N THR A 186 8.55 3.81 -7.31
CA THR A 186 7.78 3.48 -6.09
C THR A 186 7.67 1.98 -5.91
N ASN A 187 7.35 1.22 -6.96
CA ASN A 187 7.33 -0.23 -6.92
C ASN A 187 8.73 -0.82 -6.74
N ALA A 188 9.74 -0.31 -7.46
CA ALA A 188 11.11 -0.74 -7.33
C ALA A 188 11.65 -0.55 -5.90
N SER A 189 11.28 0.54 -5.22
CA SER A 189 11.66 0.79 -3.83
C SER A 189 11.12 -0.24 -2.82
N ARG A 190 10.20 -1.13 -3.24
CA ARG A 190 9.61 -2.18 -2.39
C ARG A 190 10.23 -3.56 -2.57
N THR A 191 11.30 -3.66 -3.34
CA THR A 191 11.87 -4.96 -3.73
C THR A 191 13.01 -5.45 -2.86
N MET A 192 13.64 -4.60 -2.05
CA MET A 192 14.96 -4.79 -1.41
C MET A 192 16.12 -4.90 -2.42
N LEU A 193 15.91 -4.55 -3.68
CA LEU A 193 16.93 -4.64 -4.75
C LEU A 193 17.33 -3.28 -5.31
N MET A 194 16.51 -2.24 -5.08
CA MET A 194 16.78 -0.87 -5.54
C MET A 194 17.51 -0.08 -4.45
N ASN A 195 18.52 0.68 -4.86
CA ASN A 195 19.18 1.65 -3.99
C ASN A 195 18.44 2.99 -4.02
N LEU A 196 18.01 3.48 -2.87
CA LEU A 196 17.25 4.73 -2.75
C LEU A 196 18.04 5.99 -3.13
N GLU A 197 19.38 5.95 -3.11
CA GLU A 197 20.21 7.11 -3.50
C GLU A 197 20.37 7.20 -5.02
N THR A 198 20.50 6.06 -5.69
CA THR A 198 20.70 6.02 -7.15
C THR A 198 19.41 5.83 -7.94
N LEU A 199 18.34 5.40 -7.26
CA LEU A 199 17.05 5.03 -7.85
C LEU A 199 17.18 3.97 -8.96
N ASP A 200 18.19 3.10 -8.84
CA ASP A 200 18.44 1.99 -9.77
C ASP A 200 18.73 0.70 -8.99
N TRP A 201 18.71 -0.42 -9.71
CA TRP A 201 19.04 -1.72 -9.17
C TRP A 201 20.47 -1.76 -8.64
N ASP A 202 20.64 -2.26 -7.42
CA ASP A 202 21.95 -2.32 -6.75
C ASP A 202 22.57 -3.71 -6.87
N GLU A 203 23.77 -3.80 -7.42
CA GLU A 203 24.46 -5.09 -7.66
C GLU A 203 24.73 -5.87 -6.36
N GLU A 204 25.04 -5.19 -5.26
CA GLU A 204 25.28 -5.86 -3.97
C GLU A 204 23.95 -6.43 -3.42
N LEU A 205 22.85 -5.65 -3.49
CA LEU A 205 21.54 -6.11 -3.07
C LEU A 205 21.04 -7.28 -3.95
N MET A 206 21.19 -7.18 -5.28
CA MET A 206 20.88 -8.30 -6.19
C MET A 206 21.69 -9.55 -5.84
N GLY A 207 22.97 -9.37 -5.50
CA GLY A 207 23.87 -10.46 -5.08
C GLY A 207 23.39 -11.19 -3.82
N PHE A 208 22.82 -10.47 -2.84
CA PHE A 208 22.30 -11.11 -1.62
C PHE A 208 21.16 -12.09 -1.88
N PHE A 209 20.33 -11.81 -2.87
CA PHE A 209 19.20 -12.66 -3.26
C PHE A 209 19.50 -13.57 -4.47
N GLY A 210 20.70 -13.46 -5.05
CA GLY A 210 21.07 -14.22 -6.25
C GLY A 210 20.17 -13.91 -7.46
N VAL A 211 19.74 -12.66 -7.63
CA VAL A 211 18.83 -12.21 -8.67
C VAL A 211 19.62 -11.71 -9.89
N PRO A 212 19.49 -12.35 -11.08
CA PRO A 212 20.14 -11.87 -12.29
C PRO A 212 19.57 -10.54 -12.77
N ARG A 213 20.46 -9.58 -13.14
CA ARG A 213 20.03 -8.28 -13.68
C ARG A 213 19.12 -8.40 -14.91
N ALA A 214 19.33 -9.44 -15.72
CA ALA A 214 18.58 -9.67 -16.96
C ALA A 214 17.07 -9.89 -16.75
N MET A 215 16.65 -10.29 -15.55
CA MET A 215 15.23 -10.50 -15.25
C MET A 215 14.53 -9.26 -14.68
N LEU A 216 15.27 -8.20 -14.35
CA LEU A 216 14.72 -7.00 -13.73
C LEU A 216 14.23 -5.97 -14.76
N PRO A 217 13.06 -5.32 -14.52
CA PRO A 217 12.51 -4.31 -15.42
C PRO A 217 13.36 -3.03 -15.45
N THR A 218 13.11 -2.17 -16.42
CA THR A 218 13.61 -0.78 -16.40
C THR A 218 12.85 0.01 -15.37
N ILE A 219 13.55 0.74 -14.50
CA ILE A 219 12.94 1.65 -13.53
C ILE A 219 12.76 3.02 -14.19
N ASN A 220 11.56 3.59 -14.05
CA ASN A 220 11.20 4.90 -14.61
C ASN A 220 10.59 5.79 -13.51
N PRO A 221 10.51 7.13 -13.75
CA PRO A 221 9.68 8.00 -12.94
C PRO A 221 8.22 7.53 -12.93
N SER A 222 7.51 7.81 -11.84
CA SER A 222 6.11 7.37 -11.66
C SER A 222 5.14 8.02 -12.67
N SER A 223 5.46 9.21 -13.17
CA SER A 223 4.72 9.95 -14.19
C SER A 223 5.68 10.34 -15.31
N HIS A 224 5.50 9.78 -16.51
CA HIS A 224 6.37 10.06 -17.64
C HIS A 224 5.64 9.82 -18.97
N ALA A 225 5.78 10.75 -19.92
CA ALA A 225 5.01 10.77 -21.17
C ALA A 225 5.24 9.55 -22.09
N GLU A 226 6.42 8.93 -22.04
CA GLU A 226 6.83 7.90 -23.02
C GLU A 226 7.32 6.59 -22.37
N ALA A 227 7.68 6.59 -21.07
CA ALA A 227 8.42 5.51 -20.44
C ALA A 227 7.66 4.17 -20.39
N PHE A 228 6.34 4.21 -20.33
CA PHE A 228 5.50 3.02 -20.20
C PHE A 228 4.78 2.64 -21.51
N GLY A 229 5.02 3.40 -22.58
CA GLY A 229 4.52 3.13 -23.92
C GLY A 229 3.01 3.33 -24.07
N ARG A 230 2.41 2.52 -24.94
CA ARG A 230 1.01 2.63 -25.32
C ARG A 230 0.34 1.26 -25.30
N THR A 231 -0.96 1.23 -25.06
CA THR A 231 -1.74 -0.01 -25.16
C THR A 231 -1.72 -0.55 -26.58
N ARG A 232 -1.75 -1.89 -26.66
CA ARG A 232 -1.88 -2.55 -27.98
C ARG A 232 -3.23 -2.29 -28.62
N THR A 233 -3.28 -2.31 -29.97
CA THR A 233 -4.50 -2.08 -30.77
C THR A 233 -5.43 -3.31 -30.84
N SER A 234 -5.24 -4.26 -29.95
CA SER A 234 -6.13 -5.39 -29.72
C SER A 234 -6.95 -5.19 -28.43
N ARG A 235 -7.66 -6.24 -27.95
CA ARG A 235 -8.37 -6.12 -26.65
C ARG A 235 -7.37 -5.85 -25.51
N PRO A 236 -7.76 -5.10 -24.47
CA PRO A 236 -9.13 -4.66 -24.15
C PRO A 236 -9.58 -3.37 -24.87
N LEU A 237 -8.67 -2.47 -25.21
CA LEU A 237 -9.00 -1.12 -25.67
C LEU A 237 -9.18 -0.99 -27.18
N ARG A 238 -8.45 -1.78 -27.97
CA ARG A 238 -8.40 -1.75 -29.44
C ARG A 238 -7.86 -0.43 -30.04
N GLU A 239 -7.30 0.42 -29.18
CA GLU A 239 -6.67 1.69 -29.54
C GLU A 239 -5.35 1.84 -28.77
N ALA A 240 -4.43 2.61 -29.34
CA ALA A 240 -3.12 2.87 -28.75
C ALA A 240 -3.19 4.06 -27.79
N ILE A 241 -3.65 3.85 -26.58
CA ILE A 241 -3.73 4.87 -25.53
C ILE A 241 -2.39 4.93 -24.77
N PRO A 242 -1.83 6.10 -24.51
CA PRO A 242 -0.59 6.21 -23.74
C PRO A 242 -0.79 5.76 -22.30
N ILE A 243 0.17 4.97 -21.79
CA ILE A 243 0.28 4.63 -20.38
C ILE A 243 1.39 5.50 -19.83
N THR A 244 1.06 6.41 -18.91
CA THR A 244 1.97 7.50 -18.53
C THR A 244 2.08 7.70 -17.03
N GLY A 245 1.38 6.89 -16.24
CA GLY A 245 1.47 6.86 -14.78
C GLY A 245 1.54 5.43 -14.26
N VAL A 246 2.53 5.13 -13.41
CA VAL A 246 2.65 3.85 -12.70
C VAL A 246 3.07 4.15 -11.27
N LEU A 247 2.33 3.62 -10.27
CA LEU A 247 2.64 3.78 -8.85
C LEU A 247 2.16 2.57 -8.05
N GLY A 248 2.88 2.23 -6.98
CA GLY A 248 2.35 1.34 -5.95
C GLY A 248 1.11 1.94 -5.27
N ASP A 249 0.21 1.09 -4.77
CA ASP A 249 -1.11 1.49 -4.25
C ASP A 249 -1.07 2.57 -3.16
N GLN A 250 -0.14 2.47 -2.22
CA GLN A 250 -0.04 3.43 -1.12
C GLN A 250 0.55 4.77 -1.59
N GLN A 251 1.47 4.74 -2.54
CA GLN A 251 2.03 5.91 -3.19
C GLN A 251 0.98 6.59 -4.08
N ALA A 252 0.22 5.82 -4.84
CA ALA A 252 -0.90 6.34 -5.61
C ALA A 252 -1.93 7.02 -4.70
N ALA A 253 -2.29 6.41 -3.56
CA ALA A 253 -3.16 7.04 -2.58
C ALA A 253 -2.58 8.36 -2.02
N THR A 254 -1.26 8.44 -1.83
CA THR A 254 -0.58 9.67 -1.41
C THR A 254 -0.74 10.78 -2.45
N VAL A 255 -0.57 10.44 -3.75
CA VAL A 255 -0.80 11.35 -4.87
C VAL A 255 -2.27 11.76 -4.98
N GLY A 256 -3.21 10.81 -4.85
CA GLY A 256 -4.65 11.07 -4.90
C GLY A 256 -5.17 11.89 -3.72
N GLN A 257 -4.52 11.79 -2.57
CA GLN A 257 -4.75 12.64 -1.40
C GLN A 257 -4.03 14.01 -1.50
N VAL A 258 -3.39 14.29 -2.63
CA VAL A 258 -2.61 15.51 -2.90
C VAL A 258 -1.61 15.85 -1.78
N CYS A 259 -0.90 14.84 -1.27
CA CYS A 259 0.15 14.98 -0.27
C CYS A 259 1.48 15.33 -0.95
N TYR A 260 1.61 16.55 -1.48
CA TYR A 260 2.74 16.98 -2.31
C TYR A 260 3.80 17.77 -1.55
N ALA A 261 3.51 18.23 -0.33
CA ALA A 261 4.46 18.96 0.49
C ALA A 261 5.01 18.10 1.64
N PRO A 262 6.27 18.35 2.09
CA PRO A 262 6.79 17.73 3.31
C PRO A 262 5.85 17.98 4.50
N GLY A 263 5.61 16.97 5.30
CA GLY A 263 4.68 17.02 6.43
C GLY A 263 3.22 16.66 6.10
N GLU A 264 2.86 16.58 4.83
CA GLU A 264 1.55 16.04 4.44
C GLU A 264 1.58 14.51 4.48
N ALA A 265 0.57 13.94 5.15
CA ALA A 265 0.45 12.50 5.32
C ALA A 265 -0.95 12.00 5.00
N LYS A 266 -1.00 10.75 4.54
CA LYS A 266 -2.25 10.01 4.38
C LYS A 266 -2.22 8.72 5.21
N ASN A 267 -3.37 8.28 5.66
CA ASN A 267 -3.55 6.96 6.28
C ASN A 267 -4.73 6.24 5.63
N THR A 268 -4.44 5.09 5.01
CA THR A 268 -5.47 4.23 4.40
C THR A 268 -5.89 3.17 5.40
N TYR A 269 -7.14 3.20 5.83
CA TYR A 269 -7.73 2.31 6.83
C TYR A 269 -8.45 1.13 6.16
N GLY A 270 -7.71 0.05 5.94
CA GLY A 270 -8.22 -1.22 5.42
C GLY A 270 -8.33 -2.30 6.50
N THR A 271 -7.95 -3.53 6.17
CA THR A 271 -7.75 -4.64 7.13
C THR A 271 -6.70 -4.27 8.17
N GLY A 272 -5.58 -3.70 7.72
CA GLY A 272 -4.60 -2.94 8.48
C GLY A 272 -4.58 -1.49 8.01
N ASN A 273 -3.62 -0.70 8.52
CA ASN A 273 -3.37 0.67 8.10
C ASN A 273 -2.04 0.81 7.39
N PHE A 274 -2.01 1.73 6.43
CA PHE A 274 -0.78 2.16 5.77
C PHE A 274 -0.69 3.68 5.83
N LEU A 275 0.16 4.16 6.72
CA LEU A 275 0.42 5.58 6.91
C LEU A 275 1.69 5.96 6.14
N VAL A 276 1.58 6.97 5.29
CA VAL A 276 2.67 7.48 4.45
C VAL A 276 2.80 8.98 4.68
N LEU A 277 3.98 9.39 5.13
CA LEU A 277 4.37 10.79 5.34
C LEU A 277 5.34 11.23 4.24
N ASN A 278 5.01 12.28 3.52
CA ASN A 278 5.92 12.93 2.57
C ASN A 278 7.04 13.64 3.34
N THR A 279 8.31 13.26 3.06
CA THR A 279 9.52 13.86 3.67
C THR A 279 10.24 14.84 2.74
N GLY A 280 9.72 15.06 1.53
CA GLY A 280 10.34 15.91 0.52
C GLY A 280 11.42 15.18 -0.28
N THR A 281 12.35 15.93 -0.85
CA THR A 281 13.41 15.41 -1.73
C THR A 281 14.65 14.92 -0.96
N GLU A 282 14.67 15.10 0.35
CA GLU A 282 15.74 14.57 1.19
C GLU A 282 15.43 13.14 1.64
N LEU A 283 16.42 12.27 1.50
CA LEU A 283 16.30 10.86 1.91
C LEU A 283 16.44 10.73 3.44
N VAL A 284 15.31 10.61 4.13
CA VAL A 284 15.25 10.37 5.57
C VAL A 284 15.28 8.86 5.85
N ARG A 285 16.35 8.39 6.51
CA ARG A 285 16.44 6.99 6.94
C ARG A 285 15.88 6.83 8.35
N SER A 286 14.88 5.94 8.48
CA SER A 286 14.27 5.69 9.77
C SER A 286 15.24 5.04 10.76
N GLN A 287 15.20 5.53 12.01
CA GLN A 287 15.87 4.96 13.18
C GLN A 287 14.85 4.36 14.17
N HIS A 288 13.56 4.59 13.92
CA HIS A 288 12.47 4.22 14.82
C HIS A 288 11.53 3.15 14.22
N GLY A 289 12.08 2.25 13.36
CA GLY A 289 11.35 1.09 12.88
C GLY A 289 10.35 1.35 11.75
N LEU A 290 10.47 2.47 11.04
CA LEU A 290 9.65 2.75 9.87
C LEU A 290 10.35 2.29 8.59
N LEU A 291 9.61 2.27 7.50
CA LEU A 291 10.15 2.02 6.17
C LEU A 291 10.47 3.36 5.50
N THR A 292 11.64 3.46 4.89
CA THR A 292 11.96 4.57 3.97
C THR A 292 11.68 4.12 2.55
N THR A 293 10.95 4.90 1.79
CA THR A 293 10.49 4.53 0.44
C THR A 293 10.43 5.77 -0.46
N VAL A 294 10.25 5.57 -1.76
CA VAL A 294 9.94 6.67 -2.69
C VAL A 294 8.43 6.92 -2.66
N ALA A 295 8.01 8.16 -2.47
CA ALA A 295 6.61 8.55 -2.55
C ALA A 295 6.13 8.68 -4.01
N TYR A 296 6.89 9.33 -4.86
CA TYR A 296 6.68 9.46 -6.31
C TYR A 296 7.87 10.18 -6.96
N GLN A 297 7.92 10.10 -8.29
CA GLN A 297 8.76 10.95 -9.13
C GLN A 297 7.97 11.37 -10.37
N PHE A 298 7.87 12.63 -10.65
CA PHE A 298 7.14 13.19 -11.79
C PHE A 298 8.10 13.74 -12.83
N GLY A 299 8.14 13.11 -14.02
CA GLY A 299 9.05 13.49 -15.09
C GLY A 299 10.51 13.48 -14.64
N ASP A 300 11.24 14.51 -15.00
CA ASP A 300 12.66 14.70 -14.67
C ASP A 300 12.89 15.38 -13.30
N GLU A 301 11.83 15.66 -12.55
CA GLU A 301 11.96 16.26 -11.24
C GLU A 301 12.62 15.27 -10.23
N PRO A 302 13.29 15.79 -9.19
CA PRO A 302 13.83 14.95 -8.15
C PRO A 302 12.75 14.04 -7.51
N ALA A 303 13.12 12.81 -7.18
CA ALA A 303 12.22 11.93 -6.45
C ALA A 303 11.84 12.51 -5.10
N VAL A 304 10.58 12.34 -4.72
CA VAL A 304 10.06 12.66 -3.40
C VAL A 304 10.05 11.38 -2.57
N TYR A 305 10.60 11.45 -1.36
CA TYR A 305 10.69 10.33 -0.44
C TYR A 305 9.56 10.36 0.59
N ALA A 306 9.36 9.24 1.24
CA ALA A 306 8.39 9.10 2.32
C ALA A 306 8.89 8.15 3.41
N LEU A 307 8.40 8.36 4.61
CA LEU A 307 8.37 7.36 5.66
C LEU A 307 7.03 6.63 5.62
N GLU A 308 7.07 5.30 5.75
CA GLU A 308 5.88 4.47 5.79
C GLU A 308 5.84 3.63 7.07
N GLY A 309 4.69 3.64 7.74
CA GLY A 309 4.38 2.74 8.83
C GLY A 309 3.18 1.87 8.50
N SER A 310 3.37 0.56 8.61
CA SER A 310 2.32 -0.43 8.39
C SER A 310 1.81 -0.94 9.73
N ILE A 311 0.49 -0.96 9.91
CA ILE A 311 -0.22 -1.45 11.09
C ILE A 311 -1.02 -2.68 10.67
N ALA A 312 -0.76 -3.83 11.29
CA ALA A 312 -1.33 -5.10 10.84
C ALA A 312 -2.84 -5.22 11.08
N VAL A 313 -3.31 -4.67 12.19
CA VAL A 313 -4.68 -4.91 12.67
C VAL A 313 -5.42 -3.61 12.90
N THR A 314 -6.40 -3.35 12.04
CA THR A 314 -7.28 -2.18 12.10
C THR A 314 -8.73 -2.60 11.85
N GLY A 315 -9.18 -2.66 10.61
CA GLY A 315 -10.49 -3.16 10.25
C GLY A 315 -10.70 -4.61 10.66
N SER A 316 -9.62 -5.39 10.71
CA SER A 316 -9.64 -6.77 11.22
C SER A 316 -9.97 -6.84 12.73
N ALA A 317 -9.67 -5.82 13.53
CA ALA A 317 -10.14 -5.74 14.91
C ALA A 317 -11.67 -5.64 14.98
N ILE A 318 -12.28 -4.82 14.11
CA ILE A 318 -13.73 -4.69 14.01
C ILE A 318 -14.37 -5.99 13.51
N GLN A 319 -13.75 -6.65 12.52
CA GLN A 319 -14.19 -7.97 12.07
C GLN A 319 -14.14 -9.00 13.19
N TRP A 320 -13.09 -8.98 14.03
CA TRP A 320 -12.96 -9.86 15.17
C TRP A 320 -14.07 -9.65 16.21
N LEU A 321 -14.47 -8.40 16.49
CA LEU A 321 -15.63 -8.12 17.34
C LEU A 321 -16.93 -8.72 16.77
N ARG A 322 -17.07 -8.71 15.43
CA ARG A 322 -18.24 -9.24 14.72
C ARG A 322 -18.23 -10.78 14.65
N ASP A 323 -17.14 -11.35 14.15
CA ASP A 323 -17.12 -12.74 13.71
C ASP A 323 -16.76 -13.71 14.85
N GLN A 324 -15.86 -13.29 15.75
CA GLN A 324 -15.36 -14.14 16.84
C GLN A 324 -16.08 -13.84 18.16
N LEU A 325 -16.10 -12.59 18.61
CA LEU A 325 -16.78 -12.20 19.83
C LEU A 325 -18.30 -12.10 19.66
N LYS A 326 -18.79 -11.82 18.44
CA LYS A 326 -20.20 -11.70 18.10
C LYS A 326 -20.94 -10.64 18.94
N ILE A 327 -20.23 -9.58 19.34
CA ILE A 327 -20.82 -8.47 20.11
C ILE A 327 -21.37 -7.36 19.23
N ILE A 328 -21.07 -7.39 17.93
CA ILE A 328 -21.64 -6.52 16.89
C ILE A 328 -22.09 -7.37 15.70
N LYS A 329 -23.05 -6.89 14.91
CA LYS A 329 -23.60 -7.58 13.72
C LYS A 329 -22.93 -7.14 12.42
N ASP A 330 -22.55 -5.87 12.37
CA ASP A 330 -21.89 -5.23 11.23
C ASP A 330 -20.87 -4.20 11.72
N ALA A 331 -20.05 -3.67 10.81
CA ALA A 331 -19.01 -2.70 11.16
C ALA A 331 -19.59 -1.39 11.71
N ALA A 332 -20.76 -0.93 11.23
CA ALA A 332 -21.40 0.30 11.71
C ALA A 332 -21.90 0.18 13.15
N GLU A 333 -22.24 -1.05 13.59
CA GLU A 333 -22.65 -1.26 14.98
C GLU A 333 -21.52 -1.03 15.98
N SER A 334 -20.25 -1.14 15.55
CA SER A 334 -19.10 -0.82 16.42
C SER A 334 -19.14 0.61 16.93
N GLU A 335 -19.50 1.57 16.07
CA GLU A 335 -19.67 2.97 16.47
C GLU A 335 -20.86 3.16 17.41
N ARG A 336 -22.01 2.57 17.05
CA ARG A 336 -23.23 2.69 17.87
C ARG A 336 -23.02 2.13 19.28
N LEU A 337 -22.34 1.00 19.37
CA LEU A 337 -22.03 0.34 20.63
C LEU A 337 -21.01 1.14 21.45
N ALA A 338 -19.92 1.61 20.82
CA ALA A 338 -18.92 2.44 21.48
C ALA A 338 -19.45 3.78 21.99
N ARG A 339 -20.51 4.34 21.35
CA ARG A 339 -21.19 5.57 21.79
C ARG A 339 -22.12 5.37 22.99
N THR A 340 -22.36 4.14 23.46
CA THR A 340 -23.14 3.89 24.67
C THR A 340 -22.36 4.21 25.95
N VAL A 341 -21.07 4.40 25.84
CA VAL A 341 -20.15 4.75 26.94
C VAL A 341 -19.39 6.04 26.58
N GLU A 342 -18.93 6.75 27.59
CA GLU A 342 -18.20 8.00 27.42
C GLU A 342 -16.77 7.74 26.91
N ASP A 343 -16.08 6.75 27.49
CA ASP A 343 -14.73 6.31 27.15
C ASP A 343 -14.58 4.79 27.31
N SER A 344 -13.38 4.25 27.20
CA SER A 344 -13.12 2.82 27.42
C SER A 344 -13.10 2.37 28.88
N GLY A 345 -13.29 3.30 29.82
CA GLY A 345 -13.26 3.00 31.26
C GLY A 345 -11.90 2.52 31.79
N GLY A 346 -10.82 2.86 31.10
CA GLY A 346 -9.47 2.41 31.42
C GLY A 346 -9.12 1.02 30.86
N ILE A 347 -9.95 0.45 29.98
CA ILE A 347 -9.58 -0.74 29.21
C ILE A 347 -8.67 -0.30 28.04
N TYR A 348 -7.59 -1.06 27.83
CA TYR A 348 -6.78 -1.01 26.63
C TYR A 348 -6.84 -2.37 25.93
N PHE A 349 -7.18 -2.35 24.65
CA PHE A 349 -7.10 -3.50 23.77
C PHE A 349 -5.90 -3.35 22.83
N VAL A 350 -4.95 -4.27 22.90
CA VAL A 350 -3.82 -4.34 21.96
C VAL A 350 -4.08 -5.48 20.99
N PRO A 351 -4.44 -5.21 19.72
CA PRO A 351 -4.87 -6.25 18.77
C PRO A 351 -3.68 -6.91 18.05
N ALA A 352 -2.67 -7.34 18.77
CA ALA A 352 -1.48 -8.01 18.22
C ALA A 352 -1.76 -9.48 17.84
N PHE A 353 -2.73 -9.75 16.95
CA PHE A 353 -3.16 -11.10 16.61
C PHE A 353 -2.05 -11.96 16.01
N SER A 354 -1.15 -11.37 15.26
CA SER A 354 0.00 -12.02 14.64
C SER A 354 1.30 -11.24 14.91
N GLY A 355 1.39 -10.61 16.07
CA GLY A 355 2.48 -9.71 16.42
C GLY A 355 2.15 -8.25 16.18
N LEU A 356 3.13 -7.39 16.46
CA LEU A 356 3.09 -5.94 16.21
C LEU A 356 4.02 -5.60 15.04
N PHE A 357 3.54 -4.78 14.09
CA PHE A 357 4.32 -4.23 13.00
C PHE A 357 5.00 -2.91 13.44
N ALA A 358 5.13 -1.97 12.51
CA ALA A 358 5.76 -0.69 12.80
C ALA A 358 5.09 0.02 14.02
N PRO A 359 5.88 0.67 14.88
CA PRO A 359 7.34 0.73 14.88
C PRO A 359 8.03 -0.42 15.63
N TYR A 360 7.26 -1.34 16.19
CA TYR A 360 7.74 -2.34 17.18
C TYR A 360 8.45 -3.55 16.54
N TRP A 361 7.94 -4.07 15.43
CA TRP A 361 8.42 -5.27 14.73
C TRP A 361 8.59 -6.49 15.68
N ARG A 362 7.58 -6.75 16.50
CA ARG A 362 7.55 -7.81 17.52
C ARG A 362 6.62 -8.94 17.11
N SER A 363 7.19 -9.98 16.49
CA SER A 363 6.45 -11.21 16.10
C SER A 363 6.04 -12.08 17.29
N ASP A 364 6.67 -11.92 18.44
CA ASP A 364 6.38 -12.61 19.70
C ASP A 364 5.22 -12.00 20.49
N ALA A 365 4.79 -10.77 20.17
CA ALA A 365 3.62 -10.15 20.80
C ALA A 365 2.33 -10.88 20.43
N ARG A 366 1.38 -10.93 21.37
CA ARG A 366 0.01 -11.41 21.14
C ARG A 366 -1.01 -10.46 21.73
N GLY A 367 -2.23 -10.46 21.12
CA GLY A 367 -3.31 -9.58 21.54
C GLY A 367 -3.68 -9.73 23.02
N ALA A 368 -3.95 -8.60 23.67
CA ALA A 368 -4.37 -8.55 25.07
C ALA A 368 -5.45 -7.48 25.29
N ILE A 369 -6.31 -7.72 26.25
CA ILE A 369 -7.23 -6.73 26.82
C ILE A 369 -6.85 -6.59 28.29
N VAL A 370 -6.46 -5.38 28.69
CA VAL A 370 -6.01 -5.07 30.06
C VAL A 370 -6.88 -3.99 30.69
N GLY A 371 -6.90 -3.89 32.02
CA GLY A 371 -7.66 -2.88 32.74
C GLY A 371 -9.11 -3.27 33.06
N LEU A 372 -9.53 -4.52 32.81
CA LEU A 372 -10.90 -4.97 33.05
C LEU A 372 -11.33 -4.88 34.52
N ALA A 373 -12.48 -4.31 34.75
CA ALA A 373 -13.20 -4.30 36.02
C ALA A 373 -14.66 -4.78 35.81
N ARG A 374 -15.36 -5.08 36.90
CA ARG A 374 -16.67 -5.74 36.81
C ARG A 374 -17.78 -4.93 36.14
N TYR A 375 -17.62 -3.62 36.04
CA TYR A 375 -18.63 -2.72 35.45
C TYR A 375 -18.54 -2.62 33.92
N HIS A 376 -17.44 -3.03 33.33
CA HIS A 376 -17.24 -2.97 31.89
C HIS A 376 -18.18 -3.90 31.15
N ASP A 377 -18.69 -3.40 30.04
CA ASP A 377 -19.59 -4.10 29.14
C ASP A 377 -19.09 -4.09 27.68
N ASN A 378 -19.94 -4.55 26.75
CA ASN A 378 -19.60 -4.59 25.34
C ASN A 378 -19.32 -3.21 24.74
N GLY A 379 -19.93 -2.12 25.28
CA GLY A 379 -19.68 -0.74 24.85
C GLY A 379 -18.23 -0.34 25.09
N HIS A 380 -17.72 -0.64 26.28
CA HIS A 380 -16.33 -0.37 26.64
C HIS A 380 -15.34 -1.17 25.78
N LEU A 381 -15.66 -2.44 25.45
CA LEU A 381 -14.81 -3.27 24.56
C LEU A 381 -14.80 -2.72 23.12
N ALA A 382 -15.96 -2.31 22.61
CA ALA A 382 -16.05 -1.69 21.29
C ALA A 382 -15.29 -0.37 21.25
N ARG A 383 -15.40 0.45 22.31
CA ARG A 383 -14.67 1.71 22.43
C ARG A 383 -13.17 1.50 22.49
N ALA A 384 -12.69 0.57 23.29
CA ALA A 384 -11.27 0.21 23.38
C ALA A 384 -10.70 -0.29 22.05
N ALA A 385 -11.51 -1.00 21.24
CA ALA A 385 -11.09 -1.43 19.90
C ALA A 385 -10.92 -0.26 18.93
N LEU A 386 -11.81 0.75 18.96
CA LEU A 386 -11.66 1.97 18.16
C LEU A 386 -10.45 2.79 18.62
N GLU A 387 -10.26 2.95 19.93
CA GLU A 387 -9.11 3.64 20.50
C GLU A 387 -7.79 2.94 20.15
N ALA A 388 -7.74 1.61 20.13
CA ALA A 388 -6.57 0.83 19.73
C ALA A 388 -6.12 1.12 18.29
N ILE A 389 -7.07 1.28 17.35
CA ILE A 389 -6.79 1.69 15.97
C ILE A 389 -6.07 3.05 15.95
N CYS A 390 -6.55 3.98 16.77
CA CYS A 390 -6.03 5.34 16.83
C CYS A 390 -4.67 5.42 17.53
N TYR A 391 -4.46 4.68 18.61
CA TYR A 391 -3.16 4.65 19.30
C TYR A 391 -2.06 4.01 18.47
N GLN A 392 -2.34 2.92 17.74
CA GLN A 392 -1.37 2.35 16.81
C GLN A 392 -0.95 3.38 15.73
N SER A 393 -1.90 4.17 15.22
CA SER A 393 -1.58 5.26 14.28
C SER A 393 -0.71 6.33 14.94
N ARG A 394 -0.91 6.65 16.23
CA ARG A 394 -0.06 7.58 16.98
C ARG A 394 1.35 7.05 17.16
N ASP A 395 1.52 5.76 17.48
CA ASP A 395 2.85 5.13 17.56
C ASP A 395 3.66 5.37 16.28
N VAL A 396 3.01 5.22 15.12
CA VAL A 396 3.64 5.44 13.81
C VAL A 396 3.93 6.92 13.56
N VAL A 397 2.98 7.82 13.86
CA VAL A 397 3.17 9.28 13.66
C VAL A 397 4.30 9.80 14.54
N GLU A 398 4.37 9.41 15.82
CA GLU A 398 5.46 9.84 16.71
C GLU A 398 6.83 9.37 16.18
N ALA A 399 6.92 8.13 15.65
CA ALA A 399 8.14 7.64 15.03
C ALA A 399 8.49 8.44 13.75
N MET A 400 7.50 8.81 12.94
CA MET A 400 7.69 9.63 11.75
C MET A 400 8.22 11.03 12.08
N GLU A 401 7.65 11.68 13.08
CA GLU A 401 8.08 13.01 13.53
C GLU A 401 9.50 12.98 14.13
N GLN A 402 9.83 11.92 14.91
CA GLN A 402 11.17 11.74 15.46
C GLN A 402 12.23 11.51 14.38
N ASP A 403 11.91 10.75 13.35
CA ASP A 403 12.86 10.45 12.26
C ASP A 403 13.03 11.62 11.28
N SER A 404 11.95 12.31 10.93
CA SER A 404 11.95 13.36 9.91
C SER A 404 12.19 14.76 10.47
N GLY A 405 11.89 14.98 11.74
CA GLY A 405 11.84 16.32 12.35
C GLY A 405 10.68 17.17 11.83
N VAL A 406 9.74 16.58 11.09
CA VAL A 406 8.59 17.25 10.49
C VAL A 406 7.34 16.92 11.28
N HIS A 407 6.62 17.95 11.73
CA HIS A 407 5.33 17.76 12.40
C HIS A 407 4.21 17.50 11.40
N LEU A 408 3.28 16.66 11.79
CA LEU A 408 2.05 16.39 11.05
C LEU A 408 1.04 17.52 11.30
N ASP A 409 0.68 18.25 10.25
CA ASP A 409 -0.32 19.33 10.35
C ASP A 409 -1.77 18.82 10.24
N VAL A 410 -2.00 17.86 9.36
CA VAL A 410 -3.32 17.25 9.08
C VAL A 410 -3.12 15.81 8.64
N LEU A 411 -3.88 14.88 9.21
CA LEU A 411 -3.93 13.52 8.71
C LEU A 411 -5.07 13.37 7.69
N LYS A 412 -4.73 13.14 6.42
CA LYS A 412 -5.71 12.79 5.38
C LYS A 412 -6.01 11.30 5.45
N VAL A 413 -7.29 10.93 5.41
CA VAL A 413 -7.71 9.55 5.65
C VAL A 413 -8.62 9.03 4.54
N ASP A 414 -8.47 7.74 4.22
CA ASP A 414 -9.35 7.00 3.33
C ASP A 414 -9.50 5.53 3.78
N GLY A 415 -10.26 4.75 3.03
CA GLY A 415 -10.55 3.36 3.36
C GLY A 415 -11.80 3.15 4.21
N GLY A 416 -12.23 1.90 4.34
CA GLY A 416 -13.56 1.56 4.85
C GLY A 416 -13.84 1.96 6.30
N VAL A 417 -12.83 1.95 7.17
CA VAL A 417 -13.00 2.31 8.60
C VAL A 417 -13.30 3.81 8.77
N THR A 418 -12.94 4.66 7.80
CA THR A 418 -13.18 6.10 7.87
C THR A 418 -14.67 6.49 7.82
N ALA A 419 -15.55 5.53 7.50
CA ALA A 419 -17.00 5.70 7.63
C ALA A 419 -17.46 5.77 9.10
N ASN A 420 -16.63 5.33 10.05
CA ASN A 420 -16.89 5.42 11.49
C ASN A 420 -16.44 6.79 12.01
N ASP A 421 -17.41 7.70 12.18
CA ASP A 421 -17.15 9.07 12.59
C ASP A 421 -16.55 9.17 13.99
N LEU A 422 -16.93 8.26 14.91
CA LEU A 422 -16.35 8.24 16.26
C LEU A 422 -14.87 7.84 16.22
N CYS A 423 -14.52 6.83 15.41
CA CYS A 423 -13.13 6.42 15.24
C CYS A 423 -12.27 7.59 14.70
N MET A 424 -12.79 8.35 13.73
CA MET A 424 -12.06 9.50 13.16
C MET A 424 -11.96 10.67 14.17
N GLN A 425 -12.97 10.91 15.00
CA GLN A 425 -12.87 11.88 16.09
C GLN A 425 -11.82 11.45 17.10
N ILE A 426 -11.83 10.18 17.55
CA ILE A 426 -10.81 9.64 18.46
C ILE A 426 -9.42 9.77 17.83
N GLN A 427 -9.29 9.53 16.52
CA GLN A 427 -8.02 9.68 15.83
C GLN A 427 -7.49 11.12 15.88
N ALA A 428 -8.35 12.12 15.67
CA ALA A 428 -7.98 13.53 15.82
C ALA A 428 -7.60 13.85 17.28
N ASP A 429 -8.38 13.35 18.23
CA ASP A 429 -8.14 13.55 19.66
C ASP A 429 -6.81 12.93 20.11
N VAL A 430 -6.52 11.69 19.71
CA VAL A 430 -5.30 10.96 20.09
C VAL A 430 -4.05 11.59 19.47
N LEU A 431 -4.11 12.04 18.22
CA LEU A 431 -2.99 12.69 17.54
C LEU A 431 -2.80 14.15 17.96
N GLY A 432 -3.88 14.85 18.30
CA GLY A 432 -3.86 16.29 18.56
C GLY A 432 -3.77 17.14 17.28
N VAL A 433 -4.07 16.54 16.12
CA VAL A 433 -4.13 17.23 14.83
C VAL A 433 -5.43 16.90 14.10
N PRO A 434 -5.90 17.79 13.20
CA PRO A 434 -7.10 17.52 12.42
C PRO A 434 -6.99 16.25 11.59
N VAL A 435 -8.11 15.53 11.45
CA VAL A 435 -8.28 14.41 10.53
C VAL A 435 -9.24 14.83 9.43
N SER A 436 -8.88 14.59 8.17
CA SER A 436 -9.65 15.04 7.01
C SER A 436 -9.90 13.91 6.02
N ARG A 437 -11.17 13.71 5.62
CA ARG A 437 -11.60 12.70 4.66
C ARG A 437 -12.05 13.38 3.35
N PRO A 438 -11.57 12.93 2.17
CA PRO A 438 -11.97 13.49 0.89
C PRO A 438 -13.38 13.05 0.47
N VAL A 439 -13.95 13.78 -0.50
CA VAL A 439 -15.21 13.40 -1.17
C VAL A 439 -14.99 12.14 -2.01
N VAL A 440 -13.90 12.08 -2.78
CA VAL A 440 -13.55 10.91 -3.59
C VAL A 440 -12.85 9.89 -2.70
N ALA A 441 -13.53 8.79 -2.41
CA ALA A 441 -13.01 7.74 -1.53
C ALA A 441 -11.94 6.85 -2.21
N GLU A 442 -11.95 6.76 -3.53
CA GLU A 442 -11.06 5.90 -4.33
C GLU A 442 -9.75 6.62 -4.70
N THR A 443 -9.06 7.10 -3.67
CA THR A 443 -7.84 7.94 -3.81
C THR A 443 -6.70 7.22 -4.51
N THR A 444 -6.60 5.90 -4.38
CA THR A 444 -5.58 5.07 -5.04
C THR A 444 -5.70 5.13 -6.56
N ALA A 445 -6.88 4.82 -7.10
CA ALA A 445 -7.11 4.90 -8.56
C ALA A 445 -7.00 6.35 -9.08
N LEU A 446 -7.52 7.32 -8.30
CA LEU A 446 -7.40 8.74 -8.64
C LEU A 446 -5.94 9.19 -8.71
N GLY A 447 -5.08 8.75 -7.79
CA GLY A 447 -3.65 9.09 -7.81
C GLY A 447 -2.92 8.55 -9.03
N ALA A 448 -3.23 7.33 -9.47
CA ALA A 448 -2.69 6.77 -10.71
C ALA A 448 -3.18 7.57 -11.94
N ALA A 449 -4.46 7.98 -11.94
CA ALA A 449 -5.01 8.86 -12.98
C ALA A 449 -4.30 10.22 -12.96
N TYR A 450 -4.07 10.83 -11.80
CA TYR A 450 -3.36 12.09 -11.65
C TYR A 450 -1.93 12.02 -12.21
N ALA A 451 -1.17 10.99 -11.86
CA ALA A 451 0.17 10.78 -12.40
C ALA A 451 0.15 10.65 -13.94
N ALA A 452 -0.81 9.90 -14.48
CA ALA A 452 -0.94 9.73 -15.92
C ALA A 452 -1.36 11.04 -16.63
N GLY A 453 -2.30 11.77 -16.06
CA GLY A 453 -2.79 13.03 -16.63
C GLY A 453 -1.76 14.17 -16.57
N LEU A 454 -0.92 14.22 -15.52
CA LEU A 454 0.19 15.17 -15.43
C LEU A 454 1.18 14.98 -16.59
N ALA A 455 1.58 13.74 -16.87
CA ALA A 455 2.54 13.45 -17.94
C ALA A 455 2.04 13.80 -19.35
N THR A 456 0.72 13.84 -19.57
CA THR A 456 0.12 14.17 -20.85
C THR A 456 -0.36 15.64 -20.94
N GLY A 457 -0.25 16.40 -19.85
CA GLY A 457 -0.77 17.77 -19.76
C GLY A 457 -2.30 17.84 -19.70
N PHE A 458 -2.97 16.71 -19.38
CA PHE A 458 -4.40 16.72 -19.08
C PHE A 458 -4.68 17.57 -17.84
N TRP A 459 -3.84 17.44 -16.81
CA TRP A 459 -3.68 18.40 -15.72
C TRP A 459 -2.32 19.08 -15.83
N ARG A 460 -2.25 20.36 -15.55
CA ARG A 460 -1.07 21.20 -15.82
C ARG A 460 -0.01 21.12 -14.73
N SER A 461 -0.43 20.91 -13.48
CA SER A 461 0.46 20.92 -12.32
C SER A 461 -0.19 20.25 -11.09
N THR A 462 0.63 19.94 -10.10
CA THR A 462 0.17 19.49 -8.78
C THR A 462 -0.67 20.53 -8.05
N ASP A 463 -0.45 21.83 -8.30
CA ASP A 463 -1.28 22.91 -7.75
C ASP A 463 -2.71 22.88 -8.30
N GLU A 464 -2.88 22.58 -9.59
CA GLU A 464 -4.20 22.35 -10.16
C GLU A 464 -4.90 21.17 -9.49
N LEU A 465 -4.19 20.04 -9.30
CA LEU A 465 -4.74 18.86 -8.62
C LEU A 465 -5.18 19.16 -7.18
N ARG A 466 -4.46 20.01 -6.46
CA ARG A 466 -4.88 20.46 -5.12
C ARG A 466 -6.23 21.16 -5.14
N THR A 467 -6.58 21.88 -6.22
CA THR A 467 -7.89 22.55 -6.34
C THR A 467 -9.06 21.58 -6.55
N HIS A 468 -8.80 20.37 -7.03
CA HIS A 468 -9.81 19.33 -7.22
C HIS A 468 -10.07 18.52 -5.95
N TRP A 469 -9.11 18.52 -5.01
CA TRP A 469 -9.29 17.82 -3.76
C TRP A 469 -10.33 18.52 -2.88
N GLN A 470 -11.42 17.84 -2.58
CA GLN A 470 -12.51 18.39 -1.78
C GLN A 470 -12.65 17.61 -0.49
N GLU A 471 -12.70 18.33 0.62
CA GLU A 471 -12.95 17.77 1.94
C GLU A 471 -14.44 17.40 2.09
N SER A 472 -14.70 16.12 2.40
CA SER A 472 -16.04 15.64 2.73
C SER A 472 -16.36 15.89 4.19
N LYS A 473 -15.39 15.63 5.06
CA LYS A 473 -15.54 15.82 6.50
C LYS A 473 -14.19 16.04 7.17
N ARG A 474 -14.21 16.85 8.21
CA ARG A 474 -13.07 17.18 9.05
C ARG A 474 -13.43 16.98 10.52
N TRP A 475 -12.51 16.44 11.30
CA TRP A 475 -12.60 16.28 12.72
C TRP A 475 -11.45 17.05 13.36
N GLU A 476 -11.78 17.99 14.26
CA GLU A 476 -10.81 18.77 15.03
C GLU A 476 -10.56 18.07 16.37
N PRO A 477 -9.32 18.11 16.92
CA PRO A 477 -9.02 17.53 18.22
C PRO A 477 -9.80 18.25 19.34
N GLN A 478 -10.37 17.46 20.24
CA GLN A 478 -11.17 17.94 21.37
C GLN A 478 -10.50 17.65 22.73
N TRP A 479 -9.59 16.66 22.78
CA TRP A 479 -8.88 16.31 24.01
C TRP A 479 -7.79 17.33 24.33
N SER A 480 -7.64 17.64 25.63
CA SER A 480 -6.49 18.41 26.11
C SER A 480 -5.19 17.62 25.92
N GLU A 481 -4.07 18.31 25.96
CA GLU A 481 -2.74 17.68 25.91
C GLU A 481 -2.55 16.67 27.06
N GLU A 482 -3.05 17.01 28.26
CA GLU A 482 -2.99 16.13 29.42
C GLU A 482 -3.78 14.82 29.20
N GLN A 483 -5.02 14.90 28.68
CA GLN A 483 -5.83 13.73 28.34
C GLN A 483 -5.14 12.84 27.29
N ARG A 484 -4.56 13.46 26.27
CA ARG A 484 -3.81 12.74 25.23
C ARG A 484 -2.59 12.03 25.80
N ALA A 485 -1.83 12.70 26.67
CA ALA A 485 -0.64 12.14 27.28
C ALA A 485 -0.97 10.95 28.20
N GLU A 486 -1.98 11.10 29.07
CA GLU A 486 -2.43 10.05 29.99
C GLU A 486 -2.93 8.82 29.25
N GLY A 487 -3.80 9.00 28.23
CA GLY A 487 -4.32 7.91 27.43
C GLY A 487 -3.22 7.15 26.68
N TYR A 488 -2.25 7.88 26.13
CA TYR A 488 -1.14 7.26 25.42
C TYR A 488 -0.12 6.58 26.34
N GLU A 489 0.11 7.09 27.53
CA GLU A 489 0.94 6.38 28.53
C GLU A 489 0.30 5.04 28.92
N GLY A 490 -1.02 5.03 29.12
CA GLY A 490 -1.78 3.81 29.36
C GLY A 490 -1.68 2.81 28.20
N TRP A 491 -1.75 3.31 26.95
CA TRP A 491 -1.55 2.49 25.75
C TRP A 491 -0.15 1.85 25.70
N LYS A 492 0.91 2.62 25.88
CA LYS A 492 2.29 2.09 25.91
C LYS A 492 2.46 1.00 26.97
N LYS A 493 1.92 1.23 28.17
CA LYS A 493 1.92 0.23 29.23
C LYS A 493 1.16 -1.04 28.86
N ALA A 494 0.06 -0.92 28.10
CA ALA A 494 -0.70 -2.07 27.61
C ALA A 494 0.09 -2.86 26.55
N VAL A 495 0.75 -2.16 25.63
CA VAL A 495 1.62 -2.78 24.62
C VAL A 495 2.72 -3.61 25.28
N GLU A 496 3.40 -3.07 26.30
CA GLU A 496 4.43 -3.81 27.05
C GLU A 496 3.93 -5.16 27.61
N ARG A 497 2.65 -5.27 27.96
CA ARG A 497 2.04 -6.50 28.49
C ARG A 497 1.82 -7.58 27.42
N THR A 498 1.99 -7.25 26.17
CA THR A 498 1.81 -8.17 25.02
C THR A 498 3.11 -8.79 24.52
N LEU A 499 4.24 -8.21 24.93
CA LEU A 499 5.58 -8.62 24.49
C LEU A 499 6.02 -9.92 25.17
N ASP A 500 6.95 -10.66 24.55
CA ASP A 500 7.52 -11.90 25.03
C ASP A 500 6.48 -13.01 25.32
N TRP A 501 5.32 -12.94 24.67
CA TRP A 501 4.23 -13.88 24.88
C TRP A 501 4.40 -15.18 24.11
N ALA A 502 4.71 -15.12 22.83
CA ALA A 502 4.91 -16.29 22.00
C ALA A 502 6.40 -16.63 21.89
N LYS A 503 6.73 -17.92 21.95
CA LYS A 503 8.07 -18.37 21.55
C LYS A 503 8.16 -18.25 20.03
N VAL A 504 9.11 -17.48 19.55
CA VAL A 504 9.49 -17.42 18.13
C VAL A 504 10.51 -18.53 17.92
N GLU A 505 10.17 -19.52 17.08
CA GLU A 505 11.06 -20.63 16.70
C GLU A 505 12.13 -20.19 15.71
#